data_5caf4b8bacd31dae5bbd1a393a81511b
#
_entry.id   5caf4b8bacd31dae5bbd1a393a81511b
#
_cell.length_a   1.000
_cell.length_b   1.000
_cell.length_c   1.000
_cell.angle_alpha   90.00
_cell.angle_beta   90.00
_cell.angle_gamma   90.00
#
_symmetry.space_group_name_H-M   'P 1'
#
loop_
_entity.id
_entity.type
_entity.pdbx_description
1 polymer ?
#
loop_
_entity_poly.entity_id
_entity_poly.type
_entity_poly.pdbx_seq_one_letter_code
_entity_poly.pdbx_strand_id
1 'polypeptide(L)'
;MRHLLALCIALLCMSMASVPDTQKPRREEAKRLVQSTQIMTFNGKTDSLILILDHAIQLDSSLWEAYSRKVFLLDVAGRQSEALHMLEQLERDGRFANQSCLLCHLGDHYYCANDTPRGKEKFRQALSIDEARFAEHPCDSLITWLAYGYRRLYDGKIAWKKCMALFKKSPITSRKARKEAIQEVRTWANIWEDQIGACLDPYKFGQFVDKQKKEHLQRTKVKTKHKIGSKRH
;
A
#
# COMPACT_ATOMS: atom_id res chain seq x y z
N MET A 1 -46.33 -29.54 -8.86
CA MET A 1 -45.38 -28.72 -8.04
C MET A 1 -43.91 -29.11 -8.24
N ARG A 2 -43.55 -30.39 -8.25
CA ARG A 2 -42.13 -30.83 -8.41
C ARG A 2 -41.48 -30.42 -9.78
N HIS A 3 -42.24 -30.37 -10.86
CA HIS A 3 -41.74 -29.96 -12.19
C HIS A 3 -41.55 -28.43 -12.34
N LEU A 4 -42.31 -27.63 -11.64
CA LEU A 4 -42.14 -26.16 -11.59
C LEU A 4 -40.88 -25.77 -10.83
N LEU A 5 -40.53 -26.50 -9.75
CA LEU A 5 -39.32 -26.24 -8.98
C LEU A 5 -38.06 -26.60 -9.79
N ALA A 6 -38.09 -27.70 -10.56
CA ALA A 6 -37.00 -28.11 -11.43
C ALA A 6 -36.78 -27.10 -12.59
N LEU A 7 -37.86 -26.53 -13.12
CA LEU A 7 -37.77 -25.51 -14.18
C LEU A 7 -37.18 -24.19 -13.64
N CYS A 8 -37.54 -23.79 -12.42
CA CYS A 8 -36.97 -22.60 -11.78
C CYS A 8 -35.47 -22.76 -11.46
N ILE A 9 -35.05 -23.98 -11.02
CA ILE A 9 -33.65 -24.27 -10.76
C ILE A 9 -32.85 -24.29 -12.08
N ALA A 10 -33.40 -24.86 -13.15
CA ALA A 10 -32.76 -24.85 -14.47
C ALA A 10 -32.62 -23.42 -15.05
N LEU A 11 -33.63 -22.55 -14.86
CA LEU A 11 -33.58 -21.14 -15.26
C LEU A 11 -32.57 -20.33 -14.42
N LEU A 12 -32.47 -20.63 -13.12
CA LEU A 12 -31.44 -20.02 -12.24
C LEU A 12 -30.01 -20.49 -12.61
N CYS A 13 -29.84 -21.75 -13.00
CA CYS A 13 -28.54 -22.25 -13.46
C CYS A 13 -28.15 -21.69 -14.84
N MET A 14 -29.11 -21.37 -15.71
CA MET A 14 -28.83 -20.73 -17.01
C MET A 14 -28.47 -19.25 -16.87
N SER A 15 -28.88 -18.57 -15.79
CA SER A 15 -28.48 -17.17 -15.53
C SER A 15 -27.05 -17.05 -14.97
N MET A 16 -26.40 -18.15 -14.61
CA MET A 16 -24.95 -18.23 -14.34
C MET A 16 -24.11 -18.49 -15.61
N ALA A 17 -24.71 -18.36 -16.81
CA ALA A 17 -23.99 -18.38 -18.05
C ALA A 17 -22.99 -17.20 -18.05
N SER A 18 -21.72 -17.52 -17.85
CA SER A 18 -20.50 -16.78 -18.17
C SER A 18 -20.76 -15.33 -18.62
N VAL A 19 -20.51 -14.37 -17.75
CA VAL A 19 -20.22 -12.98 -18.15
C VAL A 19 -19.23 -13.08 -19.31
N PRO A 20 -19.55 -12.54 -20.48
CA PRO A 20 -18.72 -12.73 -21.66
C PRO A 20 -17.30 -12.27 -21.38
N ASP A 21 -16.33 -13.02 -21.83
CA ASP A 21 -14.86 -12.91 -21.66
C ASP A 21 -14.29 -11.57 -22.20
N THR A 22 -15.13 -10.61 -22.51
CA THR A 22 -14.79 -9.26 -22.97
C THR A 22 -14.19 -8.37 -21.87
N GLN A 23 -14.39 -8.69 -20.60
CA GLN A 23 -13.80 -7.93 -19.48
C GLN A 23 -12.33 -8.28 -19.26
N LYS A 24 -11.91 -9.51 -19.53
CA LYS A 24 -10.55 -9.96 -19.32
C LYS A 24 -9.51 -9.20 -20.16
N PRO A 25 -9.69 -9.04 -21.49
CA PRO A 25 -8.78 -8.23 -22.30
C PRO A 25 -8.72 -6.76 -21.86
N ARG A 26 -9.85 -6.17 -21.46
CA ARG A 26 -9.89 -4.78 -20.96
C ARG A 26 -9.10 -4.62 -19.65
N ARG A 27 -9.24 -5.57 -18.73
CA ARG A 27 -8.48 -5.58 -17.46
C ARG A 27 -6.98 -5.74 -17.69
N GLU A 28 -6.56 -6.60 -18.59
CA GLU A 28 -5.14 -6.77 -18.92
C GLU A 28 -4.57 -5.52 -19.59
N GLU A 29 -5.35 -4.84 -20.45
CA GLU A 29 -4.96 -3.55 -21.02
C GLU A 29 -4.82 -2.47 -19.93
N ALA A 30 -5.80 -2.37 -19.02
CA ALA A 30 -5.71 -1.46 -17.88
C ALA A 30 -4.45 -1.68 -17.05
N LYS A 31 -4.10 -2.94 -16.75
CA LYS A 31 -2.85 -3.27 -16.03
C LYS A 31 -1.60 -2.86 -16.78
N ARG A 32 -1.55 -3.06 -18.11
CA ARG A 32 -0.42 -2.62 -18.94
C ARG A 32 -0.25 -1.11 -18.89
N LEU A 33 -1.35 -0.36 -18.96
CA LEU A 33 -1.34 1.10 -18.83
C LEU A 33 -0.77 1.52 -17.48
N VAL A 34 -1.20 0.90 -16.36
CA VAL A 34 -0.65 1.18 -15.02
C VAL A 34 0.85 0.89 -14.99
N GLN A 35 1.29 -0.26 -15.51
CA GLN A 35 2.71 -0.63 -15.54
C GLN A 35 3.55 0.36 -16.35
N SER A 36 3.05 0.85 -17.49
CA SER A 36 3.76 1.84 -18.30
C SER A 36 4.04 3.14 -17.54
N THR A 37 3.13 3.56 -16.65
CA THR A 37 3.32 4.77 -15.84
C THR A 37 4.42 4.60 -14.77
N GLN A 38 4.75 3.37 -14.34
CA GLN A 38 5.79 3.12 -13.34
C GLN A 38 7.19 3.42 -13.88
N ILE A 39 7.41 3.14 -15.15
CA ILE A 39 8.70 3.32 -15.81
C ILE A 39 8.95 4.81 -16.15
N MET A 40 7.88 5.58 -16.40
CA MET A 40 7.97 6.94 -16.93
C MET A 40 7.95 8.07 -15.87
N THR A 41 7.85 7.75 -14.59
CA THR A 41 7.54 8.71 -13.51
C THR A 41 8.54 9.88 -13.37
N PHE A 42 9.76 9.74 -13.88
CA PHE A 42 10.84 10.71 -13.62
C PHE A 42 11.08 11.72 -14.75
N ASN A 43 10.30 11.71 -15.84
CA ASN A 43 10.57 12.53 -17.02
C ASN A 43 9.73 13.81 -17.13
N GLY A 44 9.15 14.32 -16.02
CA GLY A 44 8.44 15.61 -16.00
C GLY A 44 7.08 15.65 -16.73
N LYS A 45 6.51 14.48 -17.09
CA LYS A 45 5.24 14.35 -17.82
C LYS A 45 4.09 13.86 -16.93
N THR A 46 4.02 14.35 -15.68
CA THR A 46 3.06 13.86 -14.68
C THR A 46 1.61 13.94 -15.17
N ASP A 47 1.19 15.03 -15.82
CA ASP A 47 -0.19 15.15 -16.33
C ASP A 47 -0.51 14.12 -17.42
N SER A 48 0.44 13.84 -18.32
CA SER A 48 0.25 12.79 -19.34
C SER A 48 0.09 11.41 -18.70
N LEU A 49 0.82 11.13 -17.63
CA LEU A 49 0.70 9.87 -16.90
C LEU A 49 -0.64 9.76 -16.15
N ILE A 50 -1.15 10.87 -15.62
CA ILE A 50 -2.48 10.93 -15.00
C ILE A 50 -3.56 10.57 -16.04
N LEU A 51 -3.49 11.12 -17.27
CA LEU A 51 -4.43 10.79 -18.35
C LEU A 51 -4.37 9.30 -18.75
N ILE A 52 -3.18 8.69 -18.76
CA ILE A 52 -3.04 7.24 -19.00
C ILE A 52 -3.75 6.44 -17.89
N LEU A 53 -3.64 6.87 -16.63
CA LEU A 53 -4.33 6.21 -15.53
C LEU A 53 -5.84 6.43 -15.56
N ASP A 54 -6.32 7.59 -16.02
CA ASP A 54 -7.75 7.83 -16.26
C ASP A 54 -8.30 6.86 -17.30
N HIS A 55 -7.55 6.60 -18.36
CA HIS A 55 -7.94 5.60 -19.36
C HIS A 55 -7.93 4.17 -18.75
N ALA A 56 -6.92 3.83 -17.93
CA ALA A 56 -6.90 2.53 -17.23
C ALA A 56 -8.12 2.34 -16.32
N ILE A 57 -8.54 3.40 -15.60
CA ILE A 57 -9.73 3.41 -14.75
C ILE A 57 -11.02 3.25 -15.57
N GLN A 58 -11.10 3.88 -16.74
CA GLN A 58 -12.23 3.71 -17.66
C GLN A 58 -12.34 2.28 -18.21
N LEU A 59 -11.20 1.62 -18.47
CA LEU A 59 -11.16 0.23 -18.90
C LEU A 59 -11.55 -0.74 -17.78
N ASP A 60 -11.04 -0.54 -16.58
CA ASP A 60 -11.37 -1.35 -15.39
C ASP A 60 -11.43 -0.48 -14.14
N SER A 61 -12.62 -0.02 -13.80
CA SER A 61 -12.87 0.80 -12.60
C SER A 61 -12.73 0.03 -11.27
N SER A 62 -12.50 -1.29 -11.30
CA SER A 62 -12.21 -2.11 -10.11
C SER A 62 -10.71 -2.27 -9.84
N LEU A 63 -9.85 -1.74 -10.71
CA LEU A 63 -8.40 -1.87 -10.61
C LEU A 63 -7.83 -0.84 -9.60
N TRP A 64 -7.68 -1.24 -8.34
CA TRP A 64 -7.17 -0.39 -7.27
C TRP A 64 -5.80 0.23 -7.59
N GLU A 65 -4.93 -0.51 -8.24
CA GLU A 65 -3.58 -0.09 -8.60
C GLU A 65 -3.57 1.18 -9.48
N ALA A 66 -4.60 1.36 -10.34
CA ALA A 66 -4.73 2.56 -11.17
C ALA A 66 -5.03 3.80 -10.31
N TYR A 67 -5.93 3.67 -9.34
CA TYR A 67 -6.27 4.77 -8.43
C TYR A 67 -5.09 5.10 -7.49
N SER A 68 -4.48 4.09 -6.88
CA SER A 68 -3.34 4.30 -5.98
C SER A 68 -2.18 4.97 -6.71
N ARG A 69 -1.92 4.58 -7.95
CA ARG A 69 -0.89 5.22 -8.78
C ARG A 69 -1.25 6.66 -9.17
N LYS A 70 -2.53 6.92 -9.46
CA LYS A 70 -3.01 8.27 -9.75
C LYS A 70 -2.89 9.19 -8.53
N VAL A 71 -3.24 8.71 -7.32
CA VAL A 71 -3.00 9.42 -6.06
C VAL A 71 -1.53 9.84 -5.96
N PHE A 72 -0.62 8.87 -6.12
CA PHE A 72 0.82 9.16 -6.07
C PHE A 72 1.25 10.24 -7.07
N LEU A 73 0.76 10.20 -8.32
CA LEU A 73 1.11 11.21 -9.33
C LEU A 73 0.50 12.59 -9.02
N LEU A 74 -0.70 12.63 -8.48
CA LEU A 74 -1.32 13.87 -8.01
C LEU A 74 -0.52 14.50 -6.86
N ASP A 75 -0.03 13.68 -5.92
CA ASP A 75 0.83 14.13 -4.83
C ASP A 75 2.16 14.68 -5.36
N VAL A 76 2.80 14.00 -6.31
CA VAL A 76 4.02 14.48 -6.99
C VAL A 76 3.78 15.79 -7.73
N ALA A 77 2.58 15.98 -8.30
CA ALA A 77 2.19 17.23 -8.97
C ALA A 77 1.77 18.35 -8.01
N GLY A 78 1.75 18.12 -6.68
CA GLY A 78 1.28 19.09 -5.69
C GLY A 78 -0.25 19.25 -5.66
N ARG A 79 -1.00 18.30 -6.23
CA ARG A 79 -2.47 18.31 -6.37
C ARG A 79 -3.16 17.50 -5.28
N GLN A 80 -2.71 17.64 -4.02
CA GLN A 80 -3.18 16.84 -2.86
C GLN A 80 -4.68 16.97 -2.61
N SER A 81 -5.27 18.16 -2.85
CA SER A 81 -6.71 18.35 -2.69
C SER A 81 -7.53 17.51 -3.68
N GLU A 82 -7.04 17.36 -4.90
CA GLU A 82 -7.68 16.52 -5.91
C GLU A 82 -7.54 15.03 -5.57
N ALA A 83 -6.37 14.63 -5.09
CA ALA A 83 -6.14 13.26 -4.59
C ALA A 83 -7.09 12.93 -3.44
N LEU A 84 -7.21 13.82 -2.44
CA LEU A 84 -8.12 13.64 -1.32
C LEU A 84 -9.59 13.53 -1.78
N HIS A 85 -10.03 14.44 -2.66
CA HIS A 85 -11.40 14.39 -3.18
C HIS A 85 -11.71 13.07 -3.90
N MET A 86 -10.79 12.59 -4.73
CA MET A 86 -10.93 11.29 -5.41
C MET A 86 -10.99 10.13 -4.39
N LEU A 87 -10.15 10.12 -3.37
CA LEU A 87 -10.14 9.09 -2.33
C LEU A 87 -11.45 9.09 -1.53
N GLU A 88 -11.99 10.27 -1.18
CA GLU A 88 -13.29 10.40 -0.50
C GLU A 88 -14.45 9.91 -1.37
N GLN A 89 -14.39 10.12 -2.70
CA GLN A 89 -15.39 9.55 -3.61
C GLN A 89 -15.33 8.03 -3.62
N LEU A 90 -14.12 7.44 -3.72
CA LEU A 90 -13.94 5.99 -3.70
C LEU A 90 -14.43 5.35 -2.39
N GLU A 91 -14.25 6.04 -1.27
CA GLU A 91 -14.78 5.59 0.02
C GLU A 91 -16.32 5.61 0.03
N ARG A 92 -16.95 6.71 -0.43
CA ARG A 92 -18.40 6.81 -0.54
C ARG A 92 -19.02 5.77 -1.46
N ASP A 93 -18.34 5.44 -2.57
CA ASP A 93 -18.78 4.41 -3.51
C ASP A 93 -18.78 3.00 -2.91
N GLY A 94 -18.04 2.78 -1.82
CA GLY A 94 -17.93 1.51 -1.13
C GLY A 94 -17.25 0.40 -1.92
N ARG A 95 -16.83 0.67 -3.15
CA ARG A 95 -16.23 -0.31 -4.08
C ARG A 95 -14.94 -0.93 -3.52
N PHE A 96 -14.20 -0.17 -2.75
CA PHE A 96 -12.95 -0.56 -2.11
C PHE A 96 -13.04 -0.62 -0.58
N ALA A 97 -14.23 -0.90 -0.03
CA ALA A 97 -14.48 -0.89 1.43
C ALA A 97 -13.52 -1.80 2.22
N ASN A 98 -13.08 -2.92 1.61
CA ASN A 98 -12.14 -3.85 2.23
C ASN A 98 -10.67 -3.58 1.87
N GLN A 99 -10.35 -2.45 1.24
CA GLN A 99 -8.99 -2.07 0.90
C GLN A 99 -8.41 -1.16 1.99
N SER A 100 -7.65 -1.74 2.92
CA SER A 100 -6.95 -0.97 3.97
C SER A 100 -6.05 0.11 3.40
N CYS A 101 -5.47 -0.10 2.20
CA CYS A 101 -4.66 0.90 1.50
C CYS A 101 -5.44 2.18 1.18
N LEU A 102 -6.73 2.11 0.78
CA LEU A 102 -7.57 3.30 0.59
C LEU A 102 -7.65 4.14 1.87
N LEU A 103 -7.90 3.46 2.99
CA LEU A 103 -8.00 4.11 4.31
C LEU A 103 -6.66 4.70 4.77
N CYS A 104 -5.54 4.04 4.46
CA CYS A 104 -4.20 4.58 4.71
C CYS A 104 -3.95 5.85 3.90
N HIS A 105 -4.27 5.87 2.60
CA HIS A 105 -4.14 7.07 1.77
C HIS A 105 -5.04 8.22 2.29
N LEU A 106 -6.29 7.93 2.65
CA LEU A 106 -7.18 8.91 3.28
C LEU A 106 -6.58 9.45 4.59
N GLY A 107 -6.06 8.56 5.43
CA GLY A 107 -5.40 8.93 6.68
C GLY A 107 -4.24 9.91 6.47
N ASP A 108 -3.38 9.64 5.50
CA ASP A 108 -2.24 10.47 5.14
C ASP A 108 -2.69 11.85 4.62
N HIS A 109 -3.68 11.87 3.72
CA HIS A 109 -4.18 13.13 3.15
C HIS A 109 -4.90 14.00 4.19
N TYR A 110 -5.63 13.40 5.13
CA TYR A 110 -6.20 14.15 6.25
C TYR A 110 -5.11 14.72 7.18
N TYR A 111 -4.02 14.00 7.41
CA TYR A 111 -2.88 14.57 8.14
C TYR A 111 -2.24 15.75 7.39
N CYS A 112 -2.07 15.64 6.05
CA CYS A 112 -1.61 16.75 5.22
C CYS A 112 -2.53 17.98 5.30
N ALA A 113 -3.84 17.75 5.39
CA ALA A 113 -4.85 18.78 5.54
C ALA A 113 -4.99 19.31 6.98
N ASN A 114 -4.10 18.90 7.91
CA ASN A 114 -4.15 19.20 9.35
C ASN A 114 -5.40 18.65 10.06
N ASP A 115 -6.11 17.69 9.48
CA ASP A 115 -7.24 17.00 10.09
C ASP A 115 -6.78 15.72 10.76
N THR A 116 -5.99 15.88 11.81
CA THR A 116 -5.44 14.75 12.59
C THR A 116 -6.51 13.81 13.15
N PRO A 117 -7.68 14.28 13.65
CA PRO A 117 -8.71 13.36 14.14
C PRO A 117 -9.23 12.40 13.07
N ARG A 118 -9.61 12.91 11.86
CA ARG A 118 -10.03 12.07 10.75
C ARG A 118 -8.91 11.15 10.27
N GLY A 119 -7.70 11.66 10.16
CA GLY A 119 -6.54 10.86 9.80
C GLY A 119 -6.33 9.66 10.72
N LYS A 120 -6.34 9.87 12.05
CA LYS A 120 -6.23 8.79 13.04
C LYS A 120 -7.36 7.77 12.92
N GLU A 121 -8.57 8.23 12.67
CA GLU A 121 -9.73 7.35 12.51
C GLU A 121 -9.56 6.42 11.29
N LYS A 122 -9.11 6.96 10.15
CA LYS A 122 -8.86 6.15 8.96
C LYS A 122 -7.76 5.10 9.19
N PHE A 123 -6.69 5.44 9.90
CA PHE A 123 -5.67 4.45 10.26
C PHE A 123 -6.18 3.37 11.23
N ARG A 124 -7.08 3.69 12.17
CA ARG A 124 -7.70 2.65 13.03
C ARG A 124 -8.54 1.68 12.21
N GLN A 125 -9.33 2.20 11.26
CA GLN A 125 -10.14 1.37 10.35
C GLN A 125 -9.24 0.49 9.47
N ALA A 126 -8.18 1.03 8.88
CA ALA A 126 -7.22 0.27 8.09
C ALA A 126 -6.58 -0.86 8.91
N LEU A 127 -6.13 -0.55 10.12
CA LEU A 127 -5.53 -1.53 11.02
C LEU A 127 -6.50 -2.64 11.42
N SER A 128 -7.77 -2.31 11.66
CA SER A 128 -8.79 -3.31 11.97
C SER A 128 -8.95 -4.34 10.85
N ILE A 129 -8.93 -3.88 9.58
CA ILE A 129 -8.98 -4.77 8.41
C ILE A 129 -7.72 -5.65 8.32
N ASP A 130 -6.54 -5.06 8.46
CA ASP A 130 -5.28 -5.78 8.29
C ASP A 130 -4.97 -6.71 9.48
N GLU A 131 -5.37 -6.34 10.70
CA GLU A 131 -5.29 -7.23 11.87
C GLU A 131 -6.22 -8.44 11.73
N ALA A 132 -7.44 -8.26 11.20
CA ALA A 132 -8.35 -9.37 10.89
C ALA A 132 -7.76 -10.29 9.82
N ARG A 133 -7.25 -9.75 8.72
CA ARG A 133 -6.56 -10.51 7.68
C ARG A 133 -5.36 -11.28 8.22
N PHE A 134 -4.57 -10.65 9.10
CA PHE A 134 -3.43 -11.31 9.72
C PHE A 134 -3.87 -12.46 10.65
N ALA A 135 -5.00 -12.31 11.35
CA ALA A 135 -5.53 -13.37 12.20
C ALA A 135 -5.96 -14.61 11.39
N GLU A 136 -6.51 -14.39 10.19
CA GLU A 136 -6.92 -15.46 9.27
C GLU A 136 -5.72 -16.08 8.52
N HIS A 137 -4.82 -15.23 8.02
CA HIS A 137 -3.69 -15.61 7.19
C HIS A 137 -2.40 -14.93 7.63
N PRO A 138 -1.76 -15.39 8.71
CA PRO A 138 -0.53 -14.78 9.22
C PRO A 138 0.60 -14.86 8.19
N CYS A 139 1.18 -13.69 7.83
CA CYS A 139 2.34 -13.62 6.95
C CYS A 139 3.23 -12.41 7.27
N ASP A 140 4.54 -12.53 6.98
CA ASP A 140 5.51 -11.49 7.31
C ASP A 140 5.29 -10.20 6.51
N SER A 141 4.84 -10.28 5.26
CA SER A 141 4.58 -9.11 4.41
C SER A 141 3.45 -8.23 4.96
N LEU A 142 2.41 -8.82 5.54
CA LEU A 142 1.32 -8.07 6.15
C LEU A 142 1.78 -7.32 7.41
N ILE A 143 2.79 -7.84 8.14
CA ILE A 143 3.34 -7.15 9.31
C ILE A 143 4.01 -5.84 8.91
N THR A 144 4.60 -5.76 7.73
CA THR A 144 5.18 -4.50 7.21
C THR A 144 4.11 -3.42 7.02
N TRP A 145 2.95 -3.78 6.45
CA TRP A 145 1.82 -2.88 6.31
C TRP A 145 1.23 -2.47 7.67
N LEU A 146 1.07 -3.42 8.59
CA LEU A 146 0.65 -3.15 9.96
C LEU A 146 1.64 -2.21 10.69
N ALA A 147 2.94 -2.34 10.43
CA ALA A 147 3.95 -1.45 11.01
C ALA A 147 3.73 0.01 10.59
N TYR A 148 3.39 0.24 9.33
CA TYR A 148 3.04 1.57 8.83
C TYR A 148 1.83 2.15 9.58
N GLY A 149 0.72 1.44 9.64
CA GLY A 149 -0.49 1.87 10.35
C GLY A 149 -0.27 2.08 11.85
N TYR A 150 0.47 1.18 12.52
CA TYR A 150 0.80 1.34 13.94
C TYR A 150 1.63 2.60 14.18
N ARG A 151 2.58 2.91 13.30
CA ARG A 151 3.43 4.08 13.46
C ARG A 151 2.66 5.40 13.30
N ARG A 152 1.55 5.39 12.56
CA ARG A 152 0.66 6.54 12.42
C ARG A 152 -0.19 6.81 13.68
N LEU A 153 -0.38 5.80 14.52
CA LEU A 153 -1.22 5.90 15.73
C LEU A 153 -0.41 5.90 17.03
N TYR A 154 0.78 5.30 17.03
CA TYR A 154 1.59 5.05 18.21
C TYR A 154 3.01 5.54 18.01
N ASP A 155 3.73 5.75 19.14
CA ASP A 155 5.18 5.95 19.08
C ASP A 155 5.93 4.72 18.54
N GLY A 156 7.17 4.94 18.12
CA GLY A 156 7.98 3.89 17.49
C GLY A 156 8.22 2.67 18.37
N LYS A 157 8.30 2.82 19.71
CA LYS A 157 8.52 1.70 20.64
C LYS A 157 7.28 0.82 20.73
N ILE A 158 6.09 1.43 20.81
CA ILE A 158 4.81 0.72 20.85
C ILE A 158 4.57 0.02 19.51
N ALA A 159 4.75 0.72 18.39
CA ALA A 159 4.61 0.15 17.05
C ALA A 159 5.54 -1.05 16.87
N TRP A 160 6.82 -0.92 17.23
CA TRP A 160 7.78 -2.01 17.21
C TRP A 160 7.35 -3.21 18.04
N LYS A 161 6.94 -2.99 19.32
CA LYS A 161 6.48 -4.05 20.21
C LYS A 161 5.30 -4.82 19.63
N LYS A 162 4.32 -4.11 19.02
CA LYS A 162 3.17 -4.73 18.37
C LYS A 162 3.60 -5.61 17.20
N CYS A 163 4.46 -5.12 16.31
CA CYS A 163 4.96 -5.89 15.16
C CYS A 163 5.76 -7.14 15.60
N MET A 164 6.61 -7.01 16.62
CA MET A 164 7.37 -8.16 17.14
C MET A 164 6.46 -9.24 17.74
N ALA A 165 5.33 -8.86 18.32
CA ALA A 165 4.33 -9.83 18.79
C ALA A 165 3.66 -10.59 17.63
N LEU A 166 3.43 -9.92 16.50
CA LEU A 166 2.87 -10.55 15.29
C LEU A 166 3.88 -11.51 14.65
N PHE A 167 5.16 -11.15 14.58
CA PHE A 167 6.20 -12.06 14.06
C PHE A 167 6.30 -13.39 14.81
N LYS A 168 5.90 -13.44 16.08
CA LYS A 168 5.83 -14.69 16.82
C LYS A 168 4.72 -15.63 16.34
N LYS A 169 3.68 -15.07 15.73
CA LYS A 169 2.51 -15.82 15.23
C LYS A 169 2.63 -16.14 13.72
N SER A 170 3.48 -15.44 13.00
CA SER A 170 3.66 -15.64 11.57
C SER A 170 4.49 -16.88 11.28
N PRO A 171 4.06 -17.76 10.36
CA PRO A 171 4.83 -18.95 9.97
C PRO A 171 6.12 -18.50 9.27
N ILE A 172 7.27 -18.95 9.78
CA ILE A 172 8.57 -18.64 9.17
C ILE A 172 8.88 -19.70 8.15
N THR A 173 8.89 -19.34 6.88
CA THR A 173 9.34 -20.21 5.80
C THR A 173 10.82 -19.98 5.45
N SER A 174 11.33 -18.78 5.68
CA SER A 174 12.71 -18.42 5.35
C SER A 174 13.31 -17.47 6.39
N ARG A 175 14.45 -17.87 6.98
CA ARG A 175 15.21 -17.01 7.92
C ARG A 175 15.67 -15.69 7.27
N LYS A 176 15.99 -15.73 5.97
CA LYS A 176 16.40 -14.54 5.21
C LYS A 176 15.24 -13.58 5.05
N ALA A 177 14.09 -14.06 4.54
CA ALA A 177 12.88 -13.25 4.38
C ALA A 177 12.41 -12.63 5.70
N ARG A 178 12.44 -13.39 6.81
CA ARG A 178 12.12 -12.88 8.14
C ARG A 178 13.06 -11.74 8.56
N LYS A 179 14.36 -11.86 8.31
CA LYS A 179 15.34 -10.83 8.63
C LYS A 179 15.11 -9.55 7.84
N GLU A 180 14.75 -9.69 6.58
CA GLU A 180 14.42 -8.56 5.68
C GLU A 180 13.15 -7.85 6.16
N ALA A 181 12.07 -8.59 6.45
CA ALA A 181 10.83 -8.05 6.99
C ALA A 181 11.02 -7.34 8.34
N ILE A 182 11.80 -7.91 9.26
CA ILE A 182 12.16 -7.27 10.53
C ILE A 182 12.93 -5.98 10.29
N GLN A 183 13.85 -5.94 9.33
CA GLN A 183 14.61 -4.73 9.02
C GLN A 183 13.72 -3.64 8.43
N GLU A 184 12.76 -4.00 7.60
CA GLU A 184 11.79 -3.07 7.02
C GLU A 184 10.88 -2.48 8.11
N VAL A 185 10.31 -3.34 8.98
CA VAL A 185 9.51 -2.89 10.13
C VAL A 185 10.32 -1.97 11.06
N ARG A 186 11.62 -2.27 11.27
CA ARG A 186 12.50 -1.39 12.07
C ARG A 186 12.65 -0.02 11.41
N THR A 187 12.75 0.05 10.10
CA THR A 187 12.80 1.31 9.37
C THR A 187 11.54 2.13 9.62
N TRP A 188 10.36 1.54 9.49
CA TRP A 188 9.09 2.22 9.78
C TRP A 188 8.95 2.65 11.23
N ALA A 189 9.34 1.80 12.19
CA ALA A 189 9.26 2.11 13.62
C ALA A 189 10.18 3.28 14.03
N ASN A 190 11.27 3.50 13.30
CA ASN A 190 12.25 4.55 13.58
C ASN A 190 12.04 5.83 12.77
N ILE A 191 10.99 5.92 11.96
CA ILE A 191 10.63 7.17 11.27
C ILE A 191 10.13 8.16 12.33
N TRP A 192 10.80 9.31 12.41
CA TRP A 192 10.46 10.38 13.34
C TRP A 192 9.20 11.13 12.90
N GLU A 193 8.48 11.74 13.85
CA GLU A 193 7.22 12.44 13.54
C GLU A 193 7.39 13.61 12.56
N ASP A 194 8.50 14.33 12.65
CA ASP A 194 8.87 15.38 11.70
C ASP A 194 9.16 14.83 10.27
N GLN A 195 9.59 13.58 10.17
CA GLN A 195 9.80 12.88 8.91
C GLN A 195 8.52 12.30 8.32
N ILE A 196 7.47 12.12 9.14
CA ILE A 196 6.15 11.67 8.64
C ILE A 196 5.59 12.69 7.65
N GLY A 197 5.71 13.99 7.92
CA GLY A 197 5.35 15.04 6.96
C GLY A 197 6.15 14.97 5.65
N ALA A 198 7.44 14.60 5.73
CA ALA A 198 8.25 14.36 4.52
C ALA A 198 7.85 13.09 3.75
N CYS A 199 7.32 12.06 4.45
CA CYS A 199 6.80 10.85 3.82
C CYS A 199 5.49 11.09 3.04
N LEU A 200 4.78 12.18 3.34
CA LEU A 200 3.57 12.60 2.63
C LEU A 200 3.88 13.37 1.33
N ASP A 201 5.13 13.81 1.18
CA ASP A 201 5.65 14.35 -0.07
C ASP A 201 6.46 13.24 -0.76
N PRO A 202 5.95 12.61 -1.83
CA PRO A 202 6.61 11.47 -2.48
C PRO A 202 8.04 11.79 -2.97
N TYR A 203 8.30 13.06 -3.34
CA TYR A 203 9.63 13.51 -3.76
C TYR A 203 10.60 13.56 -2.56
N LYS A 204 10.18 14.14 -1.44
CA LYS A 204 10.97 14.15 -0.21
C LYS A 204 11.13 12.77 0.37
N PHE A 205 10.10 11.91 0.26
CA PHE A 205 10.18 10.52 0.67
C PHE A 205 11.22 9.75 -0.17
N GLY A 206 11.22 9.92 -1.49
CA GLY A 206 12.23 9.32 -2.37
C GLY A 206 13.64 9.74 -1.97
N GLN A 207 13.87 11.03 -1.74
CA GLN A 207 15.17 11.54 -1.27
C GLN A 207 15.56 10.98 0.11
N PHE A 208 14.59 10.87 1.02
CA PHE A 208 14.80 10.28 2.35
C PHE A 208 15.21 8.81 2.24
N VAL A 209 14.49 7.99 1.45
CA VAL A 209 14.81 6.57 1.24
C VAL A 209 16.20 6.41 0.64
N ASP A 210 16.58 7.22 -0.35
CA ASP A 210 17.89 7.18 -0.98
C ASP A 210 19.01 7.59 -0.01
N LYS A 211 18.76 8.59 0.84
CA LYS A 211 19.68 8.98 1.92
C LYS A 211 19.88 7.83 2.90
N GLN A 212 18.80 7.19 3.37
CA GLN A 212 18.88 6.06 4.30
C GLN A 212 19.63 4.86 3.68
N LYS A 213 19.38 4.55 2.39
CA LYS A 213 20.13 3.51 1.67
C LYS A 213 21.61 3.83 1.60
N LYS A 214 22.01 5.07 1.27
CA LYS A 214 23.40 5.52 1.24
C LYS A 214 24.09 5.39 2.59
N GLU A 215 23.43 5.86 3.65
CA GLU A 215 23.95 5.77 5.03
C GLU A 215 24.11 4.31 5.48
N HIS A 216 23.14 3.44 5.17
CA HIS A 216 23.23 2.01 5.48
C HIS A 216 24.42 1.34 4.75
N LEU A 217 24.60 1.63 3.47
CA LEU A 217 25.72 1.13 2.69
C LEU A 217 27.08 1.61 3.24
N GLN A 218 27.18 2.87 3.69
CA GLN A 218 28.39 3.40 4.32
C GLN A 218 28.70 2.70 5.65
N ARG A 219 27.69 2.54 6.52
CA ARG A 219 27.82 1.82 7.81
C ARG A 219 28.26 0.36 7.62
N THR A 220 27.74 -0.29 6.57
CA THR A 220 28.08 -1.68 6.25
C THR A 220 29.52 -1.78 5.74
N LYS A 221 29.98 -0.85 4.89
CA LYS A 221 31.38 -0.77 4.40
C LYS A 221 32.37 -0.52 5.54
N VAL A 222 32.04 0.35 6.49
CA VAL A 222 32.87 0.63 7.67
C VAL A 222 33.01 -0.61 8.56
N LYS A 223 31.88 -1.33 8.84
CA LYS A 223 31.91 -2.56 9.63
C LYS A 223 32.74 -3.67 8.96
N THR A 224 32.70 -3.75 7.63
CA THR A 224 33.47 -4.76 6.87
C THR A 224 34.97 -4.43 6.92
N LYS A 225 35.36 -3.15 6.82
CA LYS A 225 36.77 -2.73 6.96
C LYS A 225 37.33 -3.02 8.34
N HIS A 226 36.57 -2.76 9.41
CA HIS A 226 36.99 -3.07 10.79
C HIS A 226 37.15 -4.58 11.02
N LYS A 227 36.29 -5.41 10.43
CA LYS A 227 36.41 -6.88 10.53
C LYS A 227 37.62 -7.46 9.80
N ILE A 228 38.04 -6.83 8.70
CA ILE A 228 39.23 -7.24 7.93
C ILE A 228 40.52 -6.77 8.62
N GLY A 229 40.51 -5.58 9.21
CA GLY A 229 41.66 -5.04 9.97
C GLY A 229 41.94 -5.83 11.27
N SER A 230 40.89 -6.31 11.94
CA SER A 230 41.02 -7.08 13.22
C SER A 230 41.48 -8.54 13.03
N LYS A 231 41.58 -9.05 11.81
CA LYS A 231 42.08 -10.41 11.52
C LYS A 231 43.55 -10.44 11.09
N ARG A 232 44.26 -9.29 11.11
CA ARG A 232 45.67 -9.18 10.71
C ARG A 232 46.63 -8.90 11.88
N HIS A 233 46.21 -9.15 13.11
CA HIS A 233 47.04 -9.11 14.29
C HIS A 233 46.98 -10.43 15.06
#